data_ceea91cb0597d64a3eb10d212a4bdb98
#
_entry.id   ceea91cb0597d64a3eb10d212a4bdb98
#
_cell.length_a   1.000
_cell.length_b   1.000
_cell.length_c   1.000
_cell.angle_alpha   90.00
_cell.angle_beta   90.00
_cell.angle_gamma   90.00
#
_symmetry.space_group_name_H-M   'P 1'
#
loop_
_entity.id
_entity.type
_entity.pdbx_description
1 polymer ?
#
loop_
_entity_poly.entity_id
_entity_poly.type
_entity_poly.pdbx_seq_one_letter_code
_entity_poly.pdbx_strand_id
1 'polypeptide(L)'
;VKPTYGTVSRYGLVACASSLDQGGPTARTVLDTALLHEVIAGPDHFDATSVDCPVAPVVEAARAGMTGDLSGVRIGVVKQFDRDGYQQGVLEQFHKAVSQLESQGATVVEVDCPHFDSALAAYYLILPCEVSSNLARFDGMRYGLRVGDDGTHSAEEVMAMTRAAGFGPEVKRRI
;
A
#
# COMPACT_ATOMS: atom_id res chain seq x y z
N VAL A 1 -3.11 -7.94 -3.48
CA VAL A 1 -1.65 -8.14 -3.31
C VAL A 1 -0.97 -6.80 -3.08
N LYS A 2 0.00 -6.76 -2.18
CA LYS A 2 0.98 -5.69 -2.05
C LYS A 2 2.31 -6.20 -2.62
N PRO A 3 2.67 -5.81 -3.85
CA PRO A 3 3.90 -6.28 -4.48
C PRO A 3 5.15 -5.66 -3.83
N THR A 4 6.31 -6.18 -4.17
CA THR A 4 7.58 -5.57 -3.83
C THR A 4 7.72 -4.21 -4.53
N TYR A 5 8.27 -3.22 -3.82
CA TYR A 5 8.50 -1.89 -4.37
C TYR A 5 9.32 -1.95 -5.67
N GLY A 6 8.87 -1.24 -6.69
CA GLY A 6 9.51 -1.18 -8.00
C GLY A 6 9.18 -2.33 -8.97
N THR A 7 8.45 -3.37 -8.54
CA THR A 7 8.07 -4.48 -9.44
C THR A 7 6.83 -4.21 -10.29
N VAL A 8 6.06 -3.19 -9.95
CA VAL A 8 4.92 -2.69 -10.73
C VAL A 8 5.14 -1.20 -10.96
N SER A 9 5.00 -0.75 -12.21
CA SER A 9 5.16 0.65 -12.57
C SER A 9 4.14 1.54 -11.87
N ARG A 10 4.60 2.73 -11.45
CA ARG A 10 3.76 3.80 -10.90
C ARG A 10 3.45 4.88 -11.92
N TYR A 11 3.90 4.71 -13.16
CA TYR A 11 3.64 5.69 -14.22
C TYR A 11 2.14 5.89 -14.42
N GLY A 12 1.70 7.14 -14.38
CA GLY A 12 0.27 7.48 -14.43
C GLY A 12 -0.45 7.53 -13.08
N LEU A 13 0.19 7.13 -11.98
CA LEU A 13 -0.35 7.28 -10.63
C LEU A 13 0.03 8.64 -10.02
N VAL A 14 -0.87 9.23 -9.26
CA VAL A 14 -0.56 10.40 -8.44
C VAL A 14 0.27 9.94 -7.24
N ALA A 15 1.48 10.51 -7.10
CA ALA A 15 2.35 10.16 -5.99
C ALA A 15 1.75 10.61 -4.64
N CYS A 16 1.67 9.69 -3.70
CA CYS A 16 1.29 9.93 -2.31
C CYS A 16 2.54 9.94 -1.42
N ALA A 17 3.21 8.80 -1.31
CA ALA A 17 4.48 8.65 -0.61
C ALA A 17 5.47 7.96 -1.56
N SER A 18 6.27 8.74 -2.29
CA SER A 18 7.06 8.25 -3.42
C SER A 18 8.09 7.17 -3.07
N SER A 19 8.53 7.11 -1.82
CA SER A 19 9.41 6.03 -1.34
C SER A 19 8.67 4.75 -0.95
N LEU A 20 7.32 4.77 -0.89
CA LEU A 20 6.49 3.68 -0.39
C LEU A 20 5.37 3.27 -1.36
N ASP A 21 5.01 4.13 -2.31
CA ASP A 21 3.89 3.87 -3.23
C ASP A 21 4.12 2.60 -4.07
N GLN A 22 3.09 1.76 -4.12
CA GLN A 22 3.10 0.52 -4.88
C GLN A 22 1.71 0.27 -5.46
N GLY A 23 1.62 0.08 -6.77
CA GLY A 23 0.42 -0.41 -7.42
C GLY A 23 0.25 -1.90 -7.16
N GLY A 24 -0.90 -2.32 -6.62
CA GLY A 24 -1.17 -3.73 -6.36
C GLY A 24 -2.59 -4.13 -6.73
N PRO A 25 -2.80 -5.29 -7.36
CA PRO A 25 -4.11 -5.75 -7.77
C PRO A 25 -4.96 -6.21 -6.59
N THR A 26 -6.26 -5.98 -6.69
CA THR A 26 -7.27 -6.50 -5.77
C THR A 26 -8.40 -7.14 -6.59
N ALA A 27 -8.73 -8.38 -6.29
CA ALA A 27 -9.82 -9.12 -6.93
C ALA A 27 -10.55 -10.01 -5.93
N ARG A 28 -11.62 -10.67 -6.36
CA ARG A 28 -12.44 -11.53 -5.49
C ARG A 28 -11.79 -12.87 -5.16
N THR A 29 -10.88 -13.35 -6.00
CA THR A 29 -10.14 -14.59 -5.79
C THR A 29 -8.64 -14.35 -5.84
N VAL A 30 -7.87 -15.25 -5.20
CA VAL A 30 -6.40 -15.22 -5.27
C VAL A 30 -5.93 -15.43 -6.70
N LEU A 31 -6.57 -16.30 -7.46
CA LEU A 31 -6.20 -16.58 -8.84
C LEU A 31 -6.41 -15.36 -9.75
N ASP A 32 -7.54 -14.66 -9.64
CA ASP A 32 -7.79 -13.44 -10.42
C ASP A 32 -6.79 -12.34 -10.06
N THR A 33 -6.44 -12.22 -8.77
CA THR A 33 -5.43 -11.28 -8.30
C THR A 33 -4.05 -11.62 -8.89
N ALA A 34 -3.70 -12.91 -8.92
CA ALA A 34 -2.45 -13.38 -9.51
C ALA A 34 -2.39 -13.12 -11.03
N LEU A 35 -3.47 -13.40 -11.75
CA LEU A 35 -3.58 -13.12 -13.19
C LEU A 35 -3.36 -11.62 -13.48
N LEU A 36 -4.03 -10.75 -12.74
CA LEU A 36 -3.85 -9.31 -12.92
C LEU A 36 -2.43 -8.87 -12.54
N HIS A 37 -1.85 -9.47 -11.50
CA HIS A 37 -0.49 -9.14 -11.07
C HIS A 37 0.54 -9.44 -12.18
N GLU A 38 0.49 -10.61 -12.81
CA GLU A 38 1.42 -10.95 -13.89
C GLU A 38 1.31 -10.04 -15.11
N VAL A 39 0.11 -9.45 -15.34
CA VAL A 39 -0.10 -8.51 -16.43
C VAL A 39 0.53 -7.14 -16.16
N ILE A 40 0.44 -6.66 -14.89
CA ILE A 40 0.90 -5.30 -14.53
C ILE A 40 2.34 -5.27 -13.99
N ALA A 41 2.90 -6.42 -13.63
CA ALA A 41 4.26 -6.52 -13.13
C ALA A 41 5.27 -6.50 -14.29
N GLY A 42 6.45 -5.95 -14.00
CA GLY A 42 7.57 -5.89 -14.92
C GLY A 42 8.22 -4.51 -14.97
N PRO A 43 9.37 -4.40 -15.66
CA PRO A 43 10.11 -3.15 -15.74
C PRO A 43 9.40 -2.13 -16.65
N ASP A 44 9.47 -0.86 -16.26
CA ASP A 44 8.96 0.26 -17.05
C ASP A 44 9.96 1.42 -16.99
N HIS A 45 10.48 1.84 -18.15
CA HIS A 45 11.44 2.94 -18.26
C HIS A 45 10.83 4.33 -17.97
N PHE A 46 9.51 4.45 -17.89
CA PHE A 46 8.83 5.68 -17.48
C PHE A 46 8.76 5.86 -15.96
N ASP A 47 8.99 4.80 -15.18
CA ASP A 47 9.12 4.89 -13.72
C ASP A 47 10.57 4.66 -13.30
N ALA A 48 11.24 5.73 -12.85
CA ALA A 48 12.63 5.68 -12.43
C ALA A 48 12.92 4.73 -11.25
N THR A 49 11.88 4.27 -10.55
CA THR A 49 12.01 3.31 -9.45
C THR A 49 11.69 1.88 -9.87
N SER A 50 11.32 1.68 -11.14
CA SER A 50 11.05 0.34 -11.67
C SER A 50 12.32 -0.51 -11.67
N VAL A 51 12.18 -1.74 -11.18
CA VAL A 51 13.29 -2.70 -11.07
C VAL A 51 13.21 -3.69 -12.22
N ASP A 52 14.34 -3.87 -12.91
CA ASP A 52 14.45 -4.90 -13.94
C ASP A 52 14.69 -6.27 -13.26
N CYS A 53 13.59 -6.95 -12.99
CA CYS A 53 13.61 -8.29 -12.42
C CYS A 53 12.56 -9.17 -13.13
N PRO A 54 12.78 -10.49 -13.16
CA PRO A 54 11.80 -11.42 -13.72
C PRO A 54 10.46 -11.33 -12.98
N VAL A 55 9.36 -11.36 -13.70
CA VAL A 55 8.02 -11.46 -13.11
C VAL A 55 7.87 -12.82 -12.46
N ALA A 56 7.53 -12.84 -11.16
CA ALA A 56 7.33 -14.09 -10.44
C ALA A 56 6.11 -14.86 -10.99
N PRO A 57 6.18 -16.18 -11.15
CA PRO A 57 5.09 -17.00 -11.70
C PRO A 57 3.98 -17.22 -10.66
N VAL A 58 3.32 -16.13 -10.25
CA VAL A 58 2.33 -16.14 -9.15
C VAL A 58 1.02 -16.84 -9.55
N VAL A 59 0.68 -16.91 -10.83
CA VAL A 59 -0.48 -17.66 -11.33
C VAL A 59 -0.27 -19.16 -11.15
N GLU A 60 0.93 -19.65 -11.45
CA GLU A 60 1.30 -21.05 -11.24
C GLU A 60 1.27 -21.39 -9.75
N ALA A 61 1.87 -20.54 -8.92
CA ALA A 61 1.85 -20.71 -7.47
C ALA A 61 0.43 -20.68 -6.89
N ALA A 62 -0.44 -19.79 -7.37
CA ALA A 62 -1.84 -19.73 -6.95
C ALA A 62 -2.61 -21.02 -7.32
N ARG A 63 -2.39 -21.56 -8.53
CA ARG A 63 -2.99 -22.83 -8.95
C ARG A 63 -2.49 -24.00 -8.13
N ALA A 64 -1.19 -24.08 -7.86
CA ALA A 64 -0.61 -25.12 -7.02
C ALA A 64 -1.17 -25.08 -5.59
N GLY A 65 -1.38 -23.88 -5.02
CA GLY A 65 -1.97 -23.70 -3.69
C GLY A 65 -3.46 -24.09 -3.58
N MET A 66 -4.18 -24.30 -4.68
CA MET A 66 -5.59 -24.71 -4.66
C MET A 66 -5.82 -26.13 -4.15
N THR A 67 -4.77 -26.92 -4.01
CA THR A 67 -4.87 -28.30 -3.44
C THR A 67 -5.29 -28.31 -1.98
N GLY A 68 -5.04 -27.22 -1.25
CA GLY A 68 -5.31 -27.13 0.19
C GLY A 68 -4.33 -27.92 1.06
N ASP A 69 -3.29 -28.53 0.49
CA ASP A 69 -2.20 -29.16 1.23
C ASP A 69 -1.10 -28.15 1.55
N LEU A 70 -0.92 -27.89 2.83
CA LEU A 70 0.10 -26.98 3.36
C LEU A 70 1.24 -27.74 4.06
N SER A 71 1.40 -29.02 3.79
CA SER A 71 2.51 -29.84 4.32
C SER A 71 3.86 -29.20 3.98
N GLY A 72 4.70 -28.98 5.00
CA GLY A 72 5.99 -28.34 4.86
C GLY A 72 5.99 -26.81 4.84
N VAL A 73 4.79 -26.17 4.83
CA VAL A 73 4.67 -24.72 4.95
C VAL A 73 4.81 -24.30 6.41
N ARG A 74 5.68 -23.32 6.68
CA ARG A 74 5.84 -22.70 8.00
C ARG A 74 5.20 -21.31 8.01
N ILE A 75 4.34 -21.06 8.99
CA ILE A 75 3.62 -19.79 9.16
C ILE A 75 4.03 -19.16 10.47
N GLY A 76 4.55 -17.93 10.41
CA GLY A 76 4.87 -17.13 11.60
C GLY A 76 3.66 -16.33 12.07
N VAL A 77 3.30 -16.47 13.33
CA VAL A 77 2.33 -15.60 14.01
C VAL A 77 3.12 -14.59 14.85
N VAL A 78 2.91 -13.32 14.56
CA VAL A 78 3.67 -12.24 15.21
C VAL A 78 3.12 -11.98 16.60
N LYS A 79 3.96 -12.18 17.63
CA LYS A 79 3.63 -12.01 19.04
C LYS A 79 3.08 -10.61 19.36
N GLN A 80 3.63 -9.57 18.74
CA GLN A 80 3.21 -8.17 18.96
C GLN A 80 1.78 -7.88 18.51
N PHE A 81 1.12 -8.77 17.77
CA PHE A 81 -0.27 -8.62 17.37
C PHE A 81 -1.27 -9.27 18.35
N ASP A 82 -0.79 -10.04 19.32
CA ASP A 82 -1.61 -10.56 20.42
C ASP A 82 -1.61 -9.55 21.59
N ARG A 83 -2.43 -8.52 21.44
CA ARG A 83 -2.53 -7.43 22.42
C ARG A 83 -3.93 -6.79 22.44
N ASP A 84 -4.20 -6.00 23.48
CA ASP A 84 -5.42 -5.21 23.59
C ASP A 84 -5.62 -4.23 22.44
N GLY A 85 -6.88 -3.90 22.16
CA GLY A 85 -7.27 -2.94 21.11
C GLY A 85 -7.91 -3.54 19.88
N TYR A 86 -7.90 -4.86 19.74
CA TYR A 86 -8.66 -5.57 18.70
C TYR A 86 -10.08 -5.88 19.17
N GLN A 87 -11.03 -5.81 18.25
CA GLN A 87 -12.38 -6.30 18.54
C GLN A 87 -12.34 -7.82 18.73
N GLN A 88 -13.10 -8.32 19.69
CA GLN A 88 -13.16 -9.75 20.01
C GLN A 88 -13.45 -10.63 18.80
N GLY A 89 -14.43 -10.25 17.97
CA GLY A 89 -14.75 -11.00 16.75
C GLY A 89 -13.63 -11.06 15.72
N VAL A 90 -12.72 -10.06 15.67
CA VAL A 90 -11.54 -10.10 14.81
C VAL A 90 -10.54 -11.13 15.32
N LEU A 91 -10.26 -11.15 16.63
CA LEU A 91 -9.36 -12.13 17.24
C LEU A 91 -9.88 -13.56 17.06
N GLU A 92 -11.18 -13.78 17.25
CA GLU A 92 -11.81 -15.10 17.04
C GLU A 92 -11.63 -15.59 15.60
N GLN A 93 -11.83 -14.74 14.60
CA GLN A 93 -11.60 -15.11 13.20
C GLN A 93 -10.12 -15.31 12.89
N PHE A 94 -9.22 -14.54 13.50
CA PHE A 94 -7.79 -14.76 13.37
C PHE A 94 -7.36 -16.13 13.91
N HIS A 95 -7.75 -16.48 15.13
CA HIS A 95 -7.43 -17.79 15.71
C HIS A 95 -8.05 -18.94 14.93
N LYS A 96 -9.29 -18.76 14.43
CA LYS A 96 -9.93 -19.74 13.55
C LYS A 96 -9.16 -19.94 12.25
N ALA A 97 -8.65 -18.86 11.63
CA ALA A 97 -7.84 -18.95 10.43
C ALA A 97 -6.52 -19.70 10.70
N VAL A 98 -5.83 -19.39 11.81
CA VAL A 98 -4.62 -20.10 12.23
C VAL A 98 -4.88 -21.60 12.38
N SER A 99 -5.91 -21.98 13.13
CA SER A 99 -6.29 -23.40 13.33
C SER A 99 -6.64 -24.09 12.01
N GLN A 100 -7.26 -23.38 11.08
CA GLN A 100 -7.58 -23.90 9.76
C GLN A 100 -6.32 -24.20 8.93
N LEU A 101 -5.31 -23.32 9.00
CA LEU A 101 -4.03 -23.52 8.32
C LEU A 101 -3.27 -24.73 8.92
N GLU A 102 -3.29 -24.88 10.25
CA GLU A 102 -2.72 -26.07 10.92
C GLU A 102 -3.42 -27.36 10.51
N SER A 103 -4.77 -27.34 10.41
CA SER A 103 -5.53 -28.52 9.98
C SER A 103 -5.24 -28.94 8.53
N GLN A 104 -4.71 -28.04 7.72
CA GLN A 104 -4.25 -28.29 6.35
C GLN A 104 -2.77 -28.71 6.27
N GLY A 105 -2.11 -28.90 7.40
CA GLY A 105 -0.72 -29.39 7.47
C GLY A 105 0.35 -28.33 7.66
N ALA A 106 0.01 -27.03 7.79
CA ALA A 106 0.99 -26.00 8.08
C ALA A 106 1.57 -26.14 9.50
N THR A 107 2.84 -25.80 9.65
CA THR A 107 3.46 -25.64 10.96
C THR A 107 3.41 -24.17 11.38
N VAL A 108 2.64 -23.86 12.42
CA VAL A 108 2.54 -22.53 12.98
C VAL A 108 3.61 -22.33 14.05
N VAL A 109 4.31 -21.20 14.00
CA VAL A 109 5.34 -20.82 14.97
C VAL A 109 5.12 -19.37 15.41
N GLU A 110 5.32 -19.09 16.68
CA GLU A 110 5.35 -17.72 17.17
C GLU A 110 6.66 -17.04 16.76
N VAL A 111 6.59 -15.81 16.28
CA VAL A 111 7.75 -14.99 15.90
C VAL A 111 7.74 -13.67 16.65
N ASP A 112 8.89 -13.24 17.10
CA ASP A 112 9.08 -11.97 17.81
C ASP A 112 9.58 -10.89 16.84
N CYS A 113 8.80 -9.81 16.69
CA CYS A 113 9.11 -8.67 15.84
C CYS A 113 9.05 -7.37 16.67
N PRO A 114 9.97 -7.11 17.57
CA PRO A 114 9.86 -6.03 18.58
C PRO A 114 9.73 -4.63 17.96
N HIS A 115 10.27 -4.40 16.76
CA HIS A 115 10.14 -3.11 16.07
C HIS A 115 8.73 -2.82 15.56
N PHE A 116 7.83 -3.80 15.52
CA PHE A 116 6.45 -3.59 15.08
C PHE A 116 5.66 -2.71 16.04
N ASP A 117 6.07 -2.62 17.30
CA ASP A 117 5.45 -1.70 18.28
C ASP A 117 5.61 -0.22 17.88
N SER A 118 6.66 0.10 17.13
CA SER A 118 6.91 1.45 16.62
C SER A 118 6.30 1.73 15.24
N ALA A 119 5.69 0.74 14.58
CA ALA A 119 5.27 0.84 13.18
C ALA A 119 4.23 1.97 12.96
N LEU A 120 3.28 2.12 13.88
CA LEU A 120 2.25 3.17 13.80
C LEU A 120 2.85 4.56 13.93
N ALA A 121 3.78 4.74 14.86
CA ALA A 121 4.49 6.02 15.05
C ALA A 121 5.33 6.37 13.81
N ALA A 122 6.06 5.40 13.26
CA ALA A 122 6.82 5.56 12.03
C ALA A 122 5.92 5.95 10.85
N TYR A 123 4.76 5.32 10.70
CA TYR A 123 3.78 5.67 9.68
C TYR A 123 3.34 7.14 9.79
N TYR A 124 2.98 7.61 10.99
CA TYR A 124 2.53 8.99 11.19
C TYR A 124 3.64 10.04 10.99
N LEU A 125 4.90 9.66 11.11
CA LEU A 125 6.01 10.55 10.82
C LEU A 125 6.36 10.59 9.32
N ILE A 126 6.44 9.44 8.68
CA ILE A 126 6.91 9.33 7.29
C ILE A 126 5.83 9.77 6.29
N LEU A 127 4.61 9.23 6.43
CA LEU A 127 3.57 9.45 5.42
C LEU A 127 3.18 10.93 5.27
N PRO A 128 2.89 11.71 6.33
CA PRO A 128 2.55 13.13 6.15
C PRO A 128 3.68 13.95 5.54
N CYS A 129 4.93 13.67 5.89
CA CYS A 129 6.08 14.37 5.30
C CYS A 129 6.15 14.14 3.78
N GLU A 130 6.01 12.89 3.34
CA GLU A 130 6.05 12.57 1.92
C GLU A 130 4.83 13.07 1.17
N VAL A 131 3.63 12.96 1.74
CA VAL A 131 2.39 13.48 1.16
C VAL A 131 2.49 15.00 0.97
N SER A 132 2.94 15.73 1.98
CA SER A 132 3.14 17.17 1.91
C SER A 132 4.12 17.55 0.79
N SER A 133 5.26 16.87 0.71
CA SER A 133 6.25 17.07 -0.34
C SER A 133 5.70 16.76 -1.74
N ASN A 134 5.05 15.61 -1.91
CA ASN A 134 4.54 15.19 -3.22
C ASN A 134 3.38 16.07 -3.71
N LEU A 135 2.48 16.48 -2.82
CA LEU A 135 1.32 17.30 -3.19
C LEU A 135 1.67 18.80 -3.32
N ALA A 136 2.88 19.21 -3.00
CA ALA A 136 3.38 20.56 -3.29
C ALA A 136 3.37 20.91 -4.79
N ARG A 137 3.41 19.89 -5.67
CA ARG A 137 3.31 20.08 -7.13
C ARG A 137 1.96 20.67 -7.60
N PHE A 138 0.90 20.47 -6.83
CA PHE A 138 -0.42 21.03 -7.08
C PHE A 138 -0.50 22.43 -6.46
N ASP A 139 0.17 23.38 -7.12
CA ASP A 139 0.35 24.75 -6.64
C ASP A 139 -0.71 25.74 -7.13
N GLY A 140 -1.61 25.32 -8.04
CA GLY A 140 -2.61 26.20 -8.63
C GLY A 140 -2.08 27.20 -9.66
N MET A 141 -0.82 27.09 -10.04
CA MET A 141 -0.17 28.05 -10.95
C MET A 141 0.11 27.45 -12.32
N ARG A 142 0.53 26.18 -12.40
CA ARG A 142 1.03 25.56 -13.63
C ARG A 142 -0.02 24.79 -14.41
N TYR A 143 -0.99 24.18 -13.71
CA TYR A 143 -2.04 23.35 -14.31
C TYR A 143 -3.19 23.10 -13.31
N GLY A 144 -4.32 22.65 -13.83
CA GLY A 144 -5.49 22.26 -13.02
C GLY A 144 -6.31 23.47 -12.57
N LEU A 145 -6.99 23.29 -11.42
CA LEU A 145 -7.82 24.32 -10.82
C LEU A 145 -6.99 25.57 -10.48
N ARG A 146 -7.56 26.75 -10.71
CA ARG A 146 -6.98 28.03 -10.33
C ARG A 146 -8.08 28.94 -9.81
N VAL A 147 -7.97 29.38 -8.56
CA VAL A 147 -8.98 30.19 -7.86
C VAL A 147 -8.37 31.50 -7.40
N GLY A 148 -9.10 32.60 -7.59
CA GLY A 148 -8.67 33.93 -7.15
C GLY A 148 -7.66 34.62 -8.07
N ASP A 149 -7.46 34.14 -9.29
CA ASP A 149 -6.58 34.78 -10.29
C ASP A 149 -7.36 35.90 -11.04
N ASP A 150 -7.71 36.93 -10.32
CA ASP A 150 -8.47 38.09 -10.78
C ASP A 150 -7.64 39.36 -10.96
N GLY A 151 -6.31 39.24 -10.78
CA GLY A 151 -5.37 40.35 -10.86
C GLY A 151 -5.26 41.20 -9.59
N THR A 152 -6.03 40.88 -8.55
CA THR A 152 -6.02 41.60 -7.25
C THR A 152 -5.24 40.87 -6.17
N HIS A 153 -5.08 39.55 -6.32
CA HIS A 153 -4.39 38.68 -5.35
C HIS A 153 -2.95 38.42 -5.78
N SER A 154 -2.08 38.28 -4.80
CA SER A 154 -0.70 37.82 -5.03
C SER A 154 -0.65 36.34 -5.44
N ALA A 155 0.46 35.89 -6.02
CA ALA A 155 0.65 34.48 -6.38
C ALA A 155 0.50 33.54 -5.19
N GLU A 156 0.97 33.95 -4.01
CA GLU A 156 0.84 33.19 -2.77
C GLU A 156 -0.62 33.03 -2.34
N GLU A 157 -1.41 34.11 -2.44
CA GLU A 157 -2.86 34.08 -2.14
C GLU A 157 -3.60 33.21 -3.11
N VAL A 158 -3.33 33.28 -4.43
CA VAL A 158 -3.91 32.43 -5.46
C VAL A 158 -3.58 30.95 -5.18
N MET A 159 -2.33 30.64 -4.83
CA MET A 159 -1.93 29.28 -4.45
C MET A 159 -2.69 28.80 -3.21
N ALA A 160 -2.78 29.60 -2.17
CA ALA A 160 -3.47 29.28 -0.93
C ALA A 160 -4.97 29.01 -1.15
N MET A 161 -5.65 29.90 -1.88
CA MET A 161 -7.08 29.77 -2.22
C MET A 161 -7.34 28.53 -3.09
N THR A 162 -6.47 28.29 -4.09
CA THR A 162 -6.62 27.16 -5.00
C THR A 162 -6.44 25.83 -4.26
N ARG A 163 -5.41 25.70 -3.43
CA ARG A 163 -5.18 24.49 -2.62
C ARG A 163 -6.30 24.29 -1.59
N ALA A 164 -6.78 25.37 -0.99
CA ALA A 164 -7.90 25.30 -0.06
C ALA A 164 -9.21 24.85 -0.73
N ALA A 165 -9.46 25.26 -1.97
CA ALA A 165 -10.66 24.84 -2.71
C ALA A 165 -10.52 23.46 -3.34
N GLY A 166 -9.33 23.10 -3.84
CA GLY A 166 -9.09 21.90 -4.64
C GLY A 166 -8.85 20.65 -3.84
N PHE A 167 -8.23 20.75 -2.67
CA PHE A 167 -7.98 19.58 -1.83
C PHE A 167 -9.14 19.21 -0.94
N GLY A 168 -9.46 17.92 -0.89
CA GLY A 168 -10.45 17.38 0.04
C GLY A 168 -10.00 17.46 1.50
N PRO A 169 -10.91 17.27 2.48
CA PRO A 169 -10.60 17.39 3.91
C PRO A 169 -9.50 16.44 4.38
N GLU A 170 -9.47 15.20 3.88
CA GLU A 170 -8.45 14.22 4.23
C GLU A 170 -7.06 14.63 3.74
N VAL A 171 -6.95 15.12 2.51
CA VAL A 171 -5.69 15.59 1.96
C VAL A 171 -5.16 16.77 2.77
N LYS A 172 -6.02 17.74 3.09
CA LYS A 172 -5.67 18.90 3.93
C LYS A 172 -5.18 18.53 5.32
N ARG A 173 -5.66 17.41 5.87
CA ARG A 173 -5.23 16.92 7.19
C ARG A 173 -3.82 16.33 7.14
N ARG A 174 -3.38 15.86 5.98
CA ARG A 174 -2.12 15.14 5.79
C ARG A 174 -0.96 15.98 5.26
N ILE A 175 -1.25 17.19 4.70
CA ILE A 175 -0.25 18.11 4.14
C ILE A 175 0.15 19.22 5.10
#